data_55a340d6f68ae2e6a294535e96306715
#
_entry.id   55a340d6f68ae2e6a294535e96306715
#
_cell.length_a   1.000
_cell.length_b   1.000
_cell.length_c   1.000
_cell.angle_alpha   90.00
_cell.angle_beta   90.00
_cell.angle_gamma   90.00
#
_symmetry.space_group_name_H-M   'P 1'
#
loop_
_entity.id
_entity.type
_entity.pdbx_description
1 polymer ?
#
loop_
_entity_poly.entity_id
_entity_poly.type
_entity_poly.pdbx_seq_one_letter_code
_entity_poly.pdbx_strand_id
1 'polypeptide(L)'
;MITLYENLRTIVYAPFYLADKRKFWSDRGLEVNIQLSPDPVETEEGLLAGRADISWGGPMRVMLHHERDPECPLVAFGQIVARDPFILIGREPNLNFQFKKLQGKRLAVAYEVPT
;
A
#
# COMPACT_ATOMS: atom_id res chain seq x y z
N MET A 1 12.03 9.78 -16.80
CA MET A 1 11.94 9.68 -15.32
C MET A 1 10.58 9.11 -14.97
N ILE A 2 10.51 8.12 -14.10
CA ILE A 2 9.26 7.49 -13.61
C ILE A 2 9.01 8.00 -12.20
N THR A 3 7.86 8.56 -11.93
CA THR A 3 7.43 8.96 -10.58
C THR A 3 6.66 7.82 -9.95
N LEU A 4 7.20 7.29 -8.85
CA LEU A 4 6.59 6.22 -8.09
C LEU A 4 6.07 6.77 -6.75
N TYR A 5 4.75 6.75 -6.56
CA TYR A 5 4.14 7.17 -5.30
C TYR A 5 4.16 6.04 -4.27
N GLU A 6 4.65 6.36 -3.08
CA GLU A 6 4.46 5.54 -1.88
C GLU A 6 3.33 6.12 -1.02
N ASN A 7 2.36 5.27 -0.69
CA ASN A 7 1.24 5.66 0.16
C ASN A 7 1.64 5.78 1.64
N LEU A 8 2.61 4.99 2.05
CA LEU A 8 3.10 4.93 3.42
C LEU A 8 4.53 4.42 3.43
N ARG A 9 5.42 5.10 4.15
CA ARG A 9 6.79 4.66 4.34
C ARG A 9 6.86 3.63 5.46
N THR A 10 7.09 2.37 5.09
CA THR A 10 7.14 1.26 6.05
C THR A 10 8.10 0.17 5.59
N ILE A 11 8.59 -0.62 6.56
CA ILE A 11 9.51 -1.75 6.30
C ILE A 11 8.90 -2.81 5.37
N VAL A 12 7.58 -2.91 5.27
CA VAL A 12 6.89 -3.86 4.38
C VAL A 12 7.26 -3.62 2.91
N TYR A 13 7.60 -2.38 2.57
CA TYR A 13 8.00 -1.97 1.22
C TYR A 13 9.53 -1.87 1.04
N ALA A 14 10.29 -2.50 1.94
CA ALA A 14 11.75 -2.54 1.86
C ALA A 14 12.30 -2.98 0.48
N PRO A 15 11.65 -3.88 -0.30
CA PRO A 15 12.13 -4.23 -1.63
C PRO A 15 12.32 -3.04 -2.57
N PHE A 16 11.45 -2.02 -2.52
CA PHE A 16 11.60 -0.81 -3.34
C PHE A 16 12.81 0.03 -2.91
N TYR A 17 12.98 0.23 -1.60
CA TYR A 17 14.11 1.00 -1.08
C TYR A 17 15.44 0.28 -1.35
N LEU A 18 15.43 -1.05 -1.29
CA LEU A 18 16.60 -1.85 -1.61
C LEU A 18 16.93 -1.77 -3.11
N ALA A 19 15.92 -1.83 -3.98
CA ALA A 19 16.08 -1.71 -5.43
C ALA A 19 16.71 -0.36 -5.80
N ASP A 20 16.26 0.72 -5.17
CA ASP A 20 16.83 2.05 -5.33
C ASP A 20 18.29 2.11 -4.87
N LYS A 21 18.54 1.71 -3.62
CA LYS A 21 19.89 1.73 -3.01
C LYS A 21 20.90 0.85 -3.74
N ARG A 22 20.44 -0.25 -4.32
CA ARG A 22 21.27 -1.17 -5.12
C ARG A 22 21.32 -0.84 -6.60
N LYS A 23 20.75 0.29 -7.01
CA LYS A 23 20.77 0.80 -8.38
C LYS A 23 20.13 -0.16 -9.40
N PHE A 24 19.22 -1.05 -8.97
CA PHE A 24 18.61 -2.05 -9.86
C PHE A 24 17.81 -1.42 -11.01
N TRP A 25 17.28 -0.23 -10.78
CA TRP A 25 16.57 0.52 -11.83
C TRP A 25 17.54 1.23 -12.77
N SER A 26 18.51 1.98 -12.24
CA SER A 26 19.48 2.70 -13.05
C SER A 26 20.36 1.75 -13.89
N ASP A 27 20.71 0.58 -13.36
CA ASP A 27 21.43 -0.46 -14.09
C ASP A 27 20.63 -1.02 -15.29
N ARG A 28 19.31 -0.76 -15.32
CA ARG A 28 18.40 -1.10 -16.42
C ARG A 28 17.98 0.11 -17.25
N GLY A 29 18.65 1.24 -17.05
CA GLY A 29 18.36 2.49 -17.76
C GLY A 29 17.07 3.18 -17.32
N LEU A 30 16.53 2.82 -16.14
CA LEU A 30 15.33 3.43 -15.59
C LEU A 30 15.72 4.49 -14.56
N GLU A 31 15.20 5.69 -14.73
CA GLU A 31 15.28 6.77 -13.76
C GLU A 31 13.96 6.79 -12.96
N VAL A 32 14.02 6.40 -11.67
CA VAL A 32 12.84 6.29 -10.81
C VAL A 32 12.98 7.26 -9.64
N ASN A 33 11.95 8.05 -9.42
CA ASN A 33 11.82 8.97 -8.31
C ASN A 33 10.72 8.49 -7.37
N ILE A 34 11.11 8.02 -6.17
CA ILE A 34 10.16 7.59 -5.14
C ILE A 34 9.72 8.82 -4.34
N GLN A 35 8.44 9.07 -4.33
CA GLN A 35 7.84 10.18 -3.59
C GLN A 35 6.75 9.66 -2.65
N LEU A 36 6.73 10.16 -1.41
CA LEU A 36 5.58 9.98 -0.54
C LEU A 36 4.41 10.74 -1.13
N SER A 37 3.26 10.11 -1.32
CA SER A 37 2.06 10.80 -1.75
C SER A 37 1.65 11.85 -0.69
N PRO A 38 1.05 12.97 -1.08
CA PRO A 38 0.64 14.02 -0.15
C PRO A 38 -0.28 13.50 0.96
N ASP A 39 -1.15 12.57 0.60
CA ASP A 39 -2.02 11.83 1.49
C ASP A 39 -2.11 10.38 0.99
N PRO A 40 -2.10 9.36 1.88
CA PRO A 40 -2.28 7.97 1.46
C PRO A 40 -3.57 7.71 0.68
N VAL A 41 -4.63 8.48 0.93
CA VAL A 41 -5.90 8.41 0.17
C VAL A 41 -5.74 8.98 -1.24
N GLU A 42 -4.81 9.93 -1.45
CA GLU A 42 -4.57 10.56 -2.74
C GLU A 42 -3.61 9.77 -3.66
N THR A 43 -3.15 8.60 -3.24
CA THR A 43 -2.15 7.84 -4.01
C THR A 43 -2.67 7.45 -5.39
N GLU A 44 -3.86 6.86 -5.43
CA GLU A 44 -4.51 6.44 -6.67
C GLU A 44 -5.03 7.64 -7.48
N GLU A 45 -5.50 8.67 -6.80
CA GLU A 45 -5.92 9.91 -7.45
C GLU A 45 -4.74 10.65 -8.09
N GLY A 46 -3.55 10.50 -7.51
CA GLY A 46 -2.31 10.98 -8.11
C GLY A 46 -2.00 10.31 -9.45
N LEU A 47 -2.26 8.99 -9.56
CA LEU A 47 -2.15 8.25 -10.83
C LEU A 47 -3.16 8.74 -11.85
N LEU A 48 -4.44 8.82 -11.47
CA LEU A 48 -5.53 9.28 -12.33
C LEU A 48 -5.30 10.71 -12.84
N ALA A 49 -4.70 11.56 -12.02
CA ALA A 49 -4.36 12.93 -12.37
C ALA A 49 -3.01 13.08 -13.11
N GLY A 50 -2.29 12.00 -13.37
CA GLY A 50 -0.98 12.03 -14.04
C GLY A 50 0.15 12.65 -13.20
N ARG A 51 -0.01 12.75 -11.88
CA ARG A 51 1.05 13.23 -10.98
C ARG A 51 2.06 12.14 -10.64
N ALA A 52 1.68 10.89 -10.80
CA ALA A 52 2.55 9.73 -10.67
C ALA A 52 2.28 8.73 -11.79
N ASP A 53 3.27 7.93 -12.12
CA ASP A 53 3.18 6.89 -13.16
C ASP A 53 2.85 5.54 -12.56
N ILE A 54 3.34 5.26 -11.36
CA ILE A 54 3.17 4.01 -10.64
C ILE A 54 2.95 4.32 -9.16
N SER A 55 2.19 3.46 -8.48
CA SER A 55 2.12 3.46 -7.02
C SER A 55 2.11 2.05 -6.46
N TRP A 56 2.41 1.94 -5.19
CA TRP A 56 2.04 0.74 -4.45
C TRP A 56 0.94 1.04 -3.45
N GLY A 57 0.09 0.06 -3.22
CA GLY A 57 -1.05 0.18 -2.31
C GLY A 57 -1.82 -1.12 -2.22
N GLY A 58 -2.84 -1.15 -1.41
CA GLY A 58 -3.74 -2.29 -1.30
C GLY A 58 -4.65 -2.39 -2.53
N PRO A 59 -4.92 -3.61 -3.04
CA PRO A 59 -5.76 -3.80 -4.23
C PRO A 59 -7.20 -3.33 -4.02
N MET A 60 -7.67 -3.27 -2.77
CA MET A 60 -9.02 -2.79 -2.44
C MET A 60 -9.29 -1.37 -2.92
N ARG A 61 -8.27 -0.52 -2.96
CA ARG A 61 -8.40 0.86 -3.47
C ARG A 61 -8.67 0.88 -4.97
N VAL A 62 -7.96 0.05 -5.72
CA VAL A 62 -8.23 -0.12 -7.17
C VAL A 62 -9.66 -0.62 -7.39
N MET A 63 -10.09 -1.61 -6.61
CA MET A 63 -11.46 -2.13 -6.68
C MET A 63 -12.50 -1.04 -6.37
N LEU A 64 -12.26 -0.19 -5.38
CA LEU A 64 -13.15 0.91 -5.03
C LEU A 64 -13.28 1.94 -6.16
N HIS A 65 -12.19 2.24 -6.87
CA HIS A 65 -12.24 3.12 -8.03
C HIS A 65 -13.08 2.51 -9.17
N HIS A 66 -12.92 1.21 -9.44
CA HIS A 66 -13.73 0.51 -10.44
C HIS A 66 -15.20 0.35 -10.05
N GLU A 67 -15.51 0.27 -8.75
CA GLU A 67 -16.89 0.29 -8.28
C GLU A 67 -17.58 1.62 -8.59
N ARG A 68 -16.85 2.73 -8.48
CA ARG A 68 -17.36 4.08 -8.76
C ARG A 68 -17.40 4.40 -10.25
N ASP A 69 -16.42 3.92 -10.98
CA ASP A 69 -16.26 4.12 -12.42
C ASP A 69 -15.72 2.82 -13.07
N PRO A 70 -16.60 2.04 -13.73
CA PRO A 70 -16.21 0.81 -14.42
C PRO A 70 -15.15 1.01 -15.52
N GLU A 71 -15.02 2.23 -16.07
CA GLU A 71 -14.04 2.59 -17.09
C GLU A 71 -12.72 3.12 -16.48
N CYS A 72 -12.57 3.03 -15.16
CA CYS A 72 -11.37 3.48 -14.46
C CYS A 72 -10.10 2.80 -15.04
N PRO A 73 -9.07 3.57 -15.43
CA PRO A 73 -7.88 3.02 -16.07
C PRO A 73 -6.88 2.37 -15.12
N LEU A 74 -7.13 2.38 -13.81
CA LEU A 74 -6.21 1.81 -12.84
C LEU A 74 -6.13 0.29 -12.96
N VAL A 75 -4.91 -0.24 -13.01
CA VAL A 75 -4.66 -1.69 -13.04
C VAL A 75 -3.62 -2.10 -12.01
N ALA A 76 -3.87 -3.18 -11.30
CA ALA A 76 -2.87 -3.82 -10.47
C ALA A 76 -2.08 -4.82 -11.33
N PHE A 77 -0.78 -4.58 -11.52
CA PHE A 77 0.05 -5.38 -12.42
C PHE A 77 1.13 -6.21 -11.72
N GLY A 78 1.31 -6.04 -10.42
CA GLY A 78 2.31 -6.78 -9.67
C GLY A 78 1.97 -6.89 -8.19
N GLN A 79 2.48 -7.93 -7.55
CA GLN A 79 2.34 -8.15 -6.11
C GLN A 79 3.71 -8.03 -5.43
N ILE A 80 3.82 -7.12 -4.47
CA ILE A 80 5.06 -6.89 -3.72
C ILE A 80 5.05 -7.64 -2.39
N VAL A 81 3.91 -7.69 -1.73
CA VAL A 81 3.73 -8.38 -0.45
C VAL A 81 2.84 -9.59 -0.68
N ALA A 82 3.43 -10.79 -0.60
CA ALA A 82 2.71 -12.05 -0.87
C ALA A 82 1.91 -12.56 0.34
N ARG A 83 2.19 -12.06 1.54
CA ARG A 83 1.48 -12.41 2.77
C ARG A 83 1.11 -11.14 3.50
N ASP A 84 -0.13 -11.08 3.95
CA ASP A 84 -0.62 -9.97 4.75
C ASP A 84 0.25 -9.79 6.01
N PRO A 85 0.86 -8.61 6.22
CA PRO A 85 1.69 -8.34 7.38
C PRO A 85 0.89 -7.93 8.62
N PHE A 86 -0.43 -7.81 8.52
CA PHE A 86 -1.25 -7.38 9.64
C PHE A 86 -1.42 -8.49 10.67
N ILE A 87 -1.18 -8.14 11.91
CA ILE A 87 -1.34 -9.01 13.07
C ILE A 87 -2.15 -8.30 14.15
N LEU A 88 -2.93 -9.07 14.89
CA LEU A 88 -3.63 -8.55 16.05
C LEU A 88 -2.69 -8.53 17.26
N ILE A 89 -2.49 -7.36 17.85
CA ILE A 89 -1.58 -7.17 18.97
C ILE A 89 -2.41 -6.83 20.21
N GLY A 90 -2.20 -7.56 21.32
CA GLY A 90 -2.76 -7.28 22.64
C GLY A 90 -1.69 -6.76 23.59
N ARG A 91 -2.12 -6.18 24.73
CA ARG A 91 -1.21 -5.73 25.79
C ARG A 91 -0.60 -6.88 26.58
N GLU A 92 -1.30 -8.01 26.61
CA GLU A 92 -0.90 -9.19 27.38
C GLU A 92 -0.91 -10.44 26.52
N PRO A 93 -0.04 -11.42 26.80
CA PRO A 93 -0.07 -12.70 26.13
C PRO A 93 -1.43 -13.39 26.28
N ASN A 94 -1.97 -13.92 25.22
CA ASN A 94 -3.22 -14.67 25.22
C ASN A 94 -3.08 -15.94 24.38
N LEU A 95 -2.59 -17.02 24.99
CA LEU A 95 -2.37 -18.31 24.34
C LEU A 95 -3.67 -18.98 23.88
N ASN A 96 -4.82 -18.60 24.47
CA ASN A 96 -6.14 -19.13 24.15
C ASN A 96 -7.02 -18.04 23.51
N PHE A 97 -6.45 -17.30 22.55
CA PHE A 97 -7.18 -16.26 21.85
C PHE A 97 -8.35 -16.84 21.05
N GLN A 98 -9.49 -16.17 21.12
CA GLN A 98 -10.66 -16.40 20.29
C GLN A 98 -11.25 -15.06 19.87
N PHE A 99 -11.66 -14.91 18.62
CA PHE A 99 -12.24 -13.67 18.10
C PHE A 99 -13.46 -13.20 18.90
N LYS A 100 -14.26 -14.14 19.42
CA LYS A 100 -15.40 -13.81 20.28
C LYS A 100 -15.02 -12.97 21.52
N LYS A 101 -13.78 -13.08 22.00
CA LYS A 101 -13.28 -12.28 23.13
C LYS A 101 -13.02 -10.80 22.78
N LEU A 102 -13.10 -10.43 21.52
CA LEU A 102 -13.01 -9.04 21.06
C LEU A 102 -14.34 -8.29 21.21
N GLN A 103 -15.44 -9.00 21.41
CA GLN A 103 -16.74 -8.38 21.60
C GLN A 103 -16.70 -7.36 22.76
N GLY A 104 -17.15 -6.12 22.50
CA GLY A 104 -17.12 -5.02 23.47
C GLY A 104 -15.73 -4.43 23.74
N LYS A 105 -14.68 -4.86 23.03
CA LYS A 105 -13.35 -4.26 23.13
C LYS A 105 -13.17 -3.13 22.10
N ARG A 106 -12.32 -2.17 22.45
CA ARG A 106 -11.87 -1.14 21.52
C ARG A 106 -10.69 -1.68 20.72
N LEU A 107 -10.80 -1.63 19.38
CA LEU A 107 -9.73 -2.00 18.46
C LEU A 107 -9.19 -0.73 17.80
N ALA A 108 -7.87 -0.61 17.75
CA ALA A 108 -7.21 0.34 16.89
C ALA A 108 -6.90 -0.36 15.56
N VAL A 109 -7.30 0.24 14.47
CA VAL A 109 -7.02 -0.25 13.11
C VAL A 109 -6.27 0.80 12.33
N ALA A 110 -5.57 0.39 11.27
CA ALA A 110 -4.97 1.34 10.35
C ALA A 110 -6.09 2.19 9.74
N TYR A 111 -5.94 3.50 9.86
CA TYR A 111 -6.78 4.45 9.13
C TYR A 111 -6.56 4.22 7.62
N GLU A 112 -7.60 4.28 6.80
CA GLU A 112 -7.52 4.20 5.34
C GLU A 112 -7.50 2.80 4.71
N VAL A 113 -7.75 1.78 5.46
CA VAL A 113 -8.10 0.49 4.85
C VAL A 113 -9.60 0.50 4.57
N PRO A 114 -10.05 0.43 3.31
CA PRO A 114 -11.48 0.23 3.03
C PRO A 114 -11.92 -1.07 3.70
N THR A 115 -12.87 -0.97 4.59
CA THR A 115 -13.47 -2.13 5.30
C THR A 115 -14.77 -2.50 4.63
#